data_05c275064c86d33d87a50558c4a2e3b4
#
_entry.id   05c275064c86d33d87a50558c4a2e3b4
#
_cell.length_a   1.000
_cell.length_b   1.000
_cell.length_c   1.000
_cell.angle_alpha   90.00
_cell.angle_beta   90.00
_cell.angle_gamma   90.00
#
_symmetry.space_group_name_H-M   'P 1'
#
loop_
_entity.id
_entity.type
_entity.pdbx_description
1 polymer ?
#
loop_
_entity_poly.entity_id
_entity_poly.type
_entity_poly.pdbx_seq_one_letter_code
_entity_poly.pdbx_strand_id
1 'polypeptide(L)'
;MSVEGTWNLVIATPIGTQRIVLELSTTDGVLHGVARDQRYAEAVELTDIVLDGSRLTWAQSITKPMRLNLTFDVTVEGDQMTGRSKAGRLPGSKVTGHRVVPDPPGAAGS
;
A
#
# COMPACT_ATOMS: atom_id res chain seq x y z
N MET A 1 4.76 -3.34 -16.89
CA MET A 1 5.14 -3.84 -15.57
C MET A 1 3.94 -3.78 -14.64
N SER A 2 3.69 -4.82 -13.89
CA SER A 2 2.47 -4.92 -13.09
C SER A 2 2.70 -4.49 -11.66
N VAL A 3 1.72 -3.77 -11.09
CA VAL A 3 1.76 -3.44 -9.65
C VAL A 3 0.97 -4.46 -8.84
N GLU A 4 0.41 -5.46 -9.48
CA GLU A 4 -0.36 -6.49 -8.80
C GLU A 4 0.50 -7.31 -7.86
N GLY A 5 -0.10 -7.82 -6.82
CA GLY A 5 0.55 -8.66 -5.84
C GLY A 5 0.36 -8.15 -4.43
N THR A 6 1.10 -8.75 -3.51
CA THR A 6 1.07 -8.38 -2.10
C THR A 6 2.30 -7.54 -1.79
N TRP A 7 2.09 -6.44 -1.08
CA TRP A 7 3.15 -5.52 -0.73
C TRP A 7 3.18 -5.30 0.77
N ASN A 8 4.37 -5.25 1.34
CA ASN A 8 4.56 -4.81 2.72
C ASN A 8 4.96 -3.35 2.71
N LEU A 9 4.12 -2.50 3.26
CA LEU A 9 4.36 -1.07 3.35
C LEU A 9 4.77 -0.68 4.76
N VAL A 10 5.71 0.26 4.83
CA VAL A 10 6.14 0.86 6.09
C VAL A 10 5.89 2.35 5.96
N ILE A 11 5.13 2.91 6.90
CA ILE A 11 4.81 4.33 6.94
C ILE A 11 5.46 4.92 8.17
N ALA A 12 6.37 5.84 7.96
CA ALA A 12 7.07 6.52 9.05
C ALA A 12 6.27 7.75 9.46
N THR A 13 5.50 7.64 10.53
CA THR A 13 4.69 8.73 11.06
C THR A 13 5.38 9.39 12.25
N PRO A 14 4.99 10.63 12.62
CA PRO A 14 5.55 11.27 13.82
C PRO A 14 5.29 10.52 15.12
N ILE A 15 4.26 9.68 15.15
CA ILE A 15 3.90 8.93 16.35
C ILE A 15 4.38 7.48 16.30
N GLY A 16 5.20 7.12 15.30
CA GLY A 16 5.75 5.78 15.19
C GLY A 16 5.64 5.23 13.79
N THR A 17 6.12 4.01 13.63
CA THR A 17 6.12 3.31 12.35
C THR A 17 4.88 2.43 12.24
N GLN A 18 4.16 2.54 11.13
CA GLN A 18 3.02 1.69 10.84
C GLN A 18 3.40 0.71 9.74
N ARG A 19 2.91 -0.52 9.89
CA ARG A 19 3.13 -1.57 8.90
C ARG A 19 1.80 -2.03 8.34
N ILE A 20 1.71 -2.02 7.02
CA ILE A 20 0.47 -2.33 6.32
C ILE A 20 0.78 -3.35 5.26
N VAL A 21 -0.11 -4.33 5.10
CA VAL A 21 -0.07 -5.25 3.98
C VAL A 21 -1.05 -4.76 2.94
N LEU A 22 -0.56 -4.54 1.73
CA LEU A 22 -1.34 -4.04 0.61
C LEU A 22 -1.48 -5.16 -0.42
N GLU A 23 -2.70 -5.46 -0.81
CA GLU A 23 -2.96 -6.46 -1.85
C GLU A 23 -3.58 -5.76 -3.05
N LEU A 24 -2.92 -5.85 -4.20
CA LEU A 24 -3.38 -5.25 -5.45
C LEU A 24 -3.70 -6.34 -6.46
N SER A 25 -4.83 -6.22 -7.11
CA SER A 25 -5.26 -7.17 -8.14
C SER A 25 -6.06 -6.44 -9.22
N THR A 26 -6.11 -7.04 -10.40
CA THR A 26 -6.86 -6.50 -11.52
C THR A 26 -8.02 -7.44 -11.84
N THR A 27 -9.23 -6.91 -11.92
CA THR A 27 -10.41 -7.64 -12.31
C THR A 27 -11.11 -6.87 -13.42
N ASP A 28 -11.34 -7.51 -14.56
CA ASP A 28 -12.00 -6.90 -15.73
C ASP A 28 -11.32 -5.60 -16.17
N GLY A 29 -9.98 -5.58 -16.09
CA GLY A 29 -9.20 -4.41 -16.50
C GLY A 29 -9.16 -3.30 -15.46
N VAL A 30 -9.76 -3.48 -14.30
CA VAL A 30 -9.81 -2.48 -13.23
C VAL A 30 -8.94 -2.92 -12.09
N LEU A 31 -8.06 -2.02 -11.64
CA LEU A 31 -7.18 -2.27 -10.52
C LEU A 31 -7.91 -2.07 -9.20
N HIS A 32 -7.88 -3.09 -8.37
CA HIS A 32 -8.47 -3.08 -7.04
C HIS A 32 -7.39 -3.29 -5.98
N GLY A 33 -7.63 -2.80 -4.78
CA GLY A 33 -6.68 -2.99 -3.70
C GLY A 33 -7.36 -3.03 -2.34
N VAL A 34 -6.69 -3.71 -1.42
CA VAL A 34 -7.10 -3.81 -0.02
C VAL A 34 -5.87 -3.62 0.84
N ALA A 35 -6.01 -2.82 1.89
CA ALA A 35 -4.94 -2.57 2.85
C ALA A 35 -5.32 -3.12 4.22
N ARG A 36 -4.37 -3.78 4.88
CA ARG A 36 -4.56 -4.32 6.23
C ARG A 36 -3.47 -3.83 7.14
N ASP A 37 -3.86 -3.20 8.24
CA ASP A 37 -2.92 -2.78 9.28
C ASP A 37 -2.70 -3.97 10.22
N GLN A 38 -1.44 -4.27 10.53
CA GLN A 38 -1.11 -5.40 11.41
C GLN A 38 -1.66 -5.25 12.83
N ARG A 39 -1.90 -4.01 13.27
CA ARG A 39 -2.42 -3.76 14.61
C ARG A 39 -3.92 -3.96 14.71
N TYR A 40 -4.62 -3.79 13.60
CA TYR A 40 -6.07 -3.88 13.55
C TYR A 40 -6.42 -4.91 12.49
N ALA A 41 -7.17 -5.91 12.83
CA ALA A 41 -7.53 -6.97 11.88
C ALA A 41 -8.55 -6.53 10.83
N GLU A 42 -8.63 -5.24 10.56
CA GLU A 42 -9.59 -4.66 9.63
C GLU A 42 -8.96 -4.44 8.26
N ALA A 43 -9.66 -4.87 7.22
CA ALA A 43 -9.25 -4.63 5.85
C ALA A 43 -9.97 -3.39 5.31
N VAL A 44 -9.23 -2.54 4.60
CA VAL A 44 -9.76 -1.30 4.03
C VAL A 44 -9.61 -1.37 2.53
N GLU A 45 -10.71 -1.18 1.80
CA GLU A 45 -10.66 -1.10 0.35
C GLU A 45 -10.05 0.23 -0.08
N LEU A 46 -9.19 0.17 -1.08
CA LEU A 46 -8.61 1.37 -1.67
C LEU A 46 -9.62 1.97 -2.65
N THR A 47 -9.63 3.30 -2.69
CA THR A 47 -10.48 4.05 -3.61
C THR A 47 -9.63 4.98 -4.46
N ASP A 48 -10.19 5.43 -5.58
CA ASP A 48 -9.52 6.38 -6.48
C ASP A 48 -8.13 5.92 -6.89
N ILE A 49 -7.98 4.63 -7.20
CA ILE A 49 -6.70 4.08 -7.60
C ILE A 49 -6.37 4.54 -9.02
N VAL A 50 -5.24 5.21 -9.17
CA VAL A 50 -4.75 5.65 -10.48
C VAL A 50 -3.30 5.19 -10.64
N LEU A 51 -3.04 4.49 -11.73
CA LEU A 51 -1.69 4.11 -12.12
C LEU A 51 -1.34 4.86 -13.40
N ASP A 52 -0.34 5.73 -13.31
CA ASP A 52 0.13 6.52 -14.44
C ASP A 52 1.63 6.26 -14.60
N GLY A 53 1.98 5.40 -15.56
CA GLY A 53 3.36 4.95 -15.69
C GLY A 53 3.82 4.22 -14.44
N SER A 54 4.82 4.75 -13.76
CA SER A 54 5.31 4.19 -12.51
C SER A 54 4.69 4.83 -11.27
N ARG A 55 3.88 5.87 -11.45
CA ARG A 55 3.25 6.57 -10.31
C ARG A 55 1.91 5.94 -9.98
N LEU A 56 1.76 5.54 -8.74
CA LEU A 56 0.54 4.93 -8.23
C LEU A 56 -0.02 5.80 -7.12
N THR A 57 -1.28 6.18 -7.24
CA THR A 57 -1.97 6.97 -6.23
C THR A 57 -3.27 6.29 -5.84
N TRP A 58 -3.64 6.42 -4.58
CA TRP A 58 -4.93 5.91 -4.10
C TRP A 58 -5.33 6.64 -2.83
N ALA A 59 -6.59 6.42 -2.46
CA ALA A 59 -7.13 6.93 -1.21
C ALA A 59 -7.69 5.78 -0.40
N GLN A 60 -7.71 5.94 0.91
CA GLN A 60 -8.36 4.99 1.80
C GLN A 60 -8.88 5.72 3.03
N SER A 61 -9.99 5.20 3.57
CA SER A 61 -10.59 5.73 4.78
C SER A 61 -10.44 4.70 5.88
N ILE A 62 -9.85 5.10 7.00
CA ILE A 62 -9.71 4.24 8.16
C ILE A 62 -10.61 4.75 9.28
N THR A 63 -11.01 3.84 10.17
CA THR A 63 -11.90 4.16 11.27
C THR A 63 -11.23 4.01 12.63
N LYS A 64 -10.11 3.32 12.68
CA LYS A 64 -9.36 3.06 13.92
C LYS A 64 -7.93 3.53 13.78
N PRO A 65 -7.36 4.13 14.80
CA PRO A 65 -7.94 4.51 16.10
C PRO A 65 -8.96 5.65 15.99
N MET A 66 -8.98 6.38 14.88
CA MET A 66 -9.94 7.43 14.60
C MET A 66 -10.23 7.46 13.10
N ARG A 67 -11.31 8.09 12.73
CA ARG A 67 -11.63 8.22 11.31
C ARG A 67 -10.66 9.17 10.63
N LEU A 68 -9.96 8.67 9.63
CA LEU A 68 -9.02 9.44 8.84
C LEU A 68 -9.17 9.10 7.37
N ASN A 69 -9.09 10.10 6.53
CA ASN A 69 -9.00 9.92 5.09
C ASN A 69 -7.55 10.07 4.69
N LEU A 70 -6.98 9.01 4.14
CA LEU A 70 -5.58 8.97 3.76
C LEU A 70 -5.46 8.99 2.25
N THR A 71 -4.45 9.68 1.75
CA THR A 71 -4.06 9.62 0.35
C THR A 71 -2.62 9.16 0.26
N PHE A 72 -2.34 8.34 -0.75
CA PHE A 72 -1.01 7.79 -0.98
C PHE A 72 -0.57 8.16 -2.38
N ASP A 73 0.70 8.55 -2.50
CA ASP A 73 1.32 8.89 -3.77
C ASP A 73 2.70 8.25 -3.76
N VAL A 74 2.86 7.19 -4.53
CA VAL A 74 4.11 6.41 -4.53
C VAL A 74 4.57 6.18 -5.97
N THR A 75 5.87 5.95 -6.10
CA THR A 75 6.48 5.51 -7.35
C THR A 75 6.87 4.05 -7.21
N VAL A 76 6.48 3.23 -8.17
CA VAL A 76 6.75 1.79 -8.18
C VAL A 76 7.91 1.52 -9.12
N GLU A 77 8.94 0.87 -8.61
CA GLU A 77 10.11 0.46 -9.39
C GLU A 77 10.41 -1.00 -9.09
N GLY A 78 10.06 -1.89 -10.03
CA GLY A 78 10.23 -3.32 -9.81
C GLY A 78 9.41 -3.80 -8.62
N ASP A 79 10.08 -4.31 -7.59
CA ASP A 79 9.46 -4.83 -6.40
C ASP A 79 9.52 -3.86 -5.22
N GLN A 80 9.74 -2.58 -5.51
CA GLN A 80 9.81 -1.54 -4.50
C GLN A 80 8.87 -0.40 -4.84
N MET A 81 8.35 0.25 -3.81
CA MET A 81 7.63 1.50 -3.98
C MET A 81 8.05 2.48 -2.91
N THR A 82 8.10 3.75 -3.27
CA THR A 82 8.47 4.82 -2.36
C THR A 82 7.60 6.03 -2.63
N GLY A 83 7.28 6.76 -1.60
CA GLY A 83 6.47 7.95 -1.75
C GLY A 83 6.03 8.52 -0.41
N ARG A 84 4.83 9.07 -0.39
CA ARG A 84 4.30 9.73 0.79
C ARG A 84 2.82 9.41 0.98
N SER A 85 2.42 9.48 2.24
CA SER A 85 1.03 9.36 2.65
C SER A 85 0.64 10.64 3.38
N LYS A 86 -0.57 11.11 3.15
CA LYS A 86 -1.12 12.27 3.85
C LYS A 86 -2.45 11.94 4.49
N ALA A 87 -2.68 12.50 5.67
CA ALA A 87 -3.95 12.39 6.39
C ALA A 87 -4.48 13.81 6.59
N GLY A 88 -5.36 14.25 5.69
CA GLY A 88 -5.94 15.58 5.76
C GLY A 88 -4.88 16.67 5.71
N ARG A 89 -4.83 17.50 6.77
CA ARG A 89 -3.89 18.62 6.85
C ARG A 89 -2.58 18.27 7.54
N LEU A 90 -2.43 17.03 7.98
CA LEU A 90 -1.21 16.62 8.66
C LEU A 90 -0.05 16.57 7.68
N PRO A 91 1.19 16.75 8.17
CA PRO A 91 2.36 16.62 7.31
C PRO A 91 2.42 15.22 6.69
N GLY A 92 2.96 15.14 5.49
CA GLY A 92 3.11 13.87 4.82
C GLY A 92 4.06 12.93 5.55
N SER A 93 3.78 11.65 5.48
CA SER A 93 4.62 10.60 6.07
C SER A 93 5.30 9.83 4.95
N LYS A 94 6.55 9.44 5.18
CA LYS A 94 7.30 8.67 4.19
C LYS A 94 6.76 7.26 4.13
N VAL A 95 6.56 6.76 2.90
CA VAL A 95 6.08 5.41 2.64
C VAL A 95 7.14 4.66 1.86
N THR A 96 7.49 3.47 2.33
CA THR A 96 8.33 2.54 1.58
C THR A 96 7.62 1.20 1.54
N GLY A 97 7.77 0.49 0.43
CA GLY A 97 7.11 -0.80 0.26
C GLY A 97 7.96 -1.77 -0.51
N HIS A 98 7.75 -3.03 -0.24
CA HIS A 98 8.40 -4.13 -0.93
C HIS A 98 7.36 -5.16 -1.30
N ARG A 99 7.42 -5.65 -2.54
CA ARG A 99 6.56 -6.72 -2.96
C ARG A 99 6.95 -8.01 -2.24
N VAL A 100 5.95 -8.70 -1.73
CA VAL A 100 6.15 -10.03 -1.17
C VAL A 100 6.24 -10.98 -2.33
N VAL A 101 7.39 -11.60 -2.51
CA VAL A 101 7.60 -12.57 -3.57
C VAL A 101 7.46 -13.95 -2.95
N PRO A 102 6.41 -14.72 -3.31
CA PRO A 102 6.31 -16.07 -2.80
C PRO A 102 7.47 -16.91 -3.32
N ASP A 103 8.00 -17.77 -2.48
CA ASP A 103 9.07 -18.67 -2.90
C ASP A 103 8.58 -19.54 -4.05
N PRO A 104 9.28 -19.53 -5.21
CA PRO A 104 8.90 -20.45 -6.27
C PRO A 104 9.10 -21.89 -5.82
N PRO A 105 8.35 -22.85 -6.36
CA PRO A 105 8.45 -24.24 -5.91
C PRO A 105 9.86 -24.81 -5.95
N GLY A 106 10.67 -24.41 -6.92
CA GLY A 106 12.05 -24.88 -7.00
C GLY A 106 13.01 -24.18 -6.07
N ALA A 107 12.64 -23.03 -5.54
CA ALA A 107 13.48 -22.23 -4.65
C ALA A 107 13.04 -22.36 -3.20
N ALA A 108 11.82 -22.82 -2.97
CA ALA A 108 11.30 -22.99 -1.62
C ALA A 108 12.20 -23.96 -0.85
N GLY A 109 12.66 -23.53 0.29
CA GLY A 109 13.58 -24.35 1.08
C GLY A 109 15.01 -24.26 0.61
N SER A 110 15.28 -23.48 -0.37
CA SER A 110 16.65 -23.26 -0.80
C SER A 110 17.21 -22.00 -0.18
#